data_9c1852aba4b2e981984a7497ca82b073
#
_entry.id   9c1852aba4b2e981984a7497ca82b073
#
_cell.length_a   1.000
_cell.length_b   1.000
_cell.length_c   1.000
_cell.angle_alpha   90.00
_cell.angle_beta   90.00
_cell.angle_gamma   90.00
#
_symmetry.space_group_name_H-M   'P 1'
#
loop_
_entity.id
_entity.type
_entity.pdbx_description
1 polymer ?
#
loop_
_entity_poly.entity_id
_entity_poly.type
_entity_poly.pdbx_seq_one_letter_code
_entity_poly.pdbx_strand_id
1 'polypeptide(L)'
;CCNSRIIVCFSSTNDPTDPWYIYSLTGNPLNNNRWTDFPAIALSETGLVITANLIIPNVSWQVGFDGSVIWHLNTSEGFAGGNVNATVYTQIAHNGKFVRNLHPVRGHDNISDQLQFLSNRNFDLQNDTIFLITLTEGTSDTTVTAQALISNVPYGVPPNGKQGDTDTTDATKGLQTNDGRVLGAIQKDGWIQFVSTTAHGANANAGIYHGFIANAQSPDPKLT
;
A
#
# COMPACT_ATOMS: atom_id res chain seq x y z
N CYS A 1 -14.88 0.30 20.16
CA CYS A 1 -14.15 0.60 18.89
C CYS A 1 -13.73 -0.62 18.06
N CYS A 2 -14.18 -1.82 18.41
CA CYS A 2 -13.55 -3.05 17.91
C CYS A 2 -14.27 -3.70 16.72
N ASN A 3 -15.15 -2.99 16.03
CA ASN A 3 -15.96 -3.52 14.92
C ASN A 3 -15.65 -2.86 13.57
N SER A 4 -14.40 -2.42 13.35
CA SER A 4 -14.02 -1.98 12.00
C SER A 4 -14.16 -3.13 11.01
N ARG A 5 -14.63 -2.81 9.81
CA ARG A 5 -14.87 -3.77 8.74
C ARG A 5 -14.30 -3.26 7.44
N ILE A 6 -13.81 -4.16 6.63
CA ILE A 6 -13.54 -3.92 5.21
C ILE A 6 -14.68 -4.55 4.44
N ILE A 7 -15.38 -3.73 3.67
CA ILE A 7 -16.45 -4.21 2.80
C ILE A 7 -15.87 -4.39 1.39
N VAL A 8 -16.04 -5.57 0.85
CA VAL A 8 -15.60 -5.94 -0.50
C VAL A 8 -16.83 -6.32 -1.30
N CYS A 9 -16.94 -5.76 -2.50
CA CYS A 9 -18.07 -6.02 -3.37
C CYS A 9 -17.58 -6.56 -4.72
N PHE A 10 -18.23 -7.60 -5.21
CA PHE A 10 -18.02 -8.14 -6.56
C PHE A 10 -19.31 -7.96 -7.35
N SER A 11 -19.22 -7.44 -8.57
CA SER A 11 -20.38 -7.36 -9.47
C SER A 11 -20.82 -8.75 -9.91
N SER A 12 -22.11 -9.00 -9.99
CA SER A 12 -22.64 -10.28 -10.48
C SER A 12 -22.48 -10.45 -11.98
N THR A 13 -22.38 -9.33 -12.71
CA THR A 13 -22.18 -9.28 -14.16
C THR A 13 -21.26 -8.11 -14.54
N ASN A 14 -21.08 -7.88 -15.83
CA ASN A 14 -20.36 -6.70 -16.35
C ASN A 14 -21.23 -5.44 -16.43
N ASP A 15 -22.51 -5.50 -16.08
CA ASP A 15 -23.39 -4.33 -15.94
C ASP A 15 -23.33 -3.83 -14.47
N PRO A 16 -22.84 -2.62 -14.19
CA PRO A 16 -22.72 -2.11 -12.82
C PRO A 16 -24.07 -1.82 -12.15
N THR A 17 -25.18 -1.85 -12.88
CA THR A 17 -26.55 -1.69 -12.36
C THR A 17 -27.13 -2.98 -11.83
N ASP A 18 -26.54 -4.13 -12.16
CA ASP A 18 -26.94 -5.43 -11.65
C ASP A 18 -26.55 -5.61 -10.16
N PRO A 19 -27.12 -6.60 -9.47
CA PRO A 19 -26.80 -6.87 -8.07
C PRO A 19 -25.31 -7.12 -7.83
N TRP A 20 -24.85 -6.78 -6.61
CA TRP A 20 -23.48 -6.99 -6.16
C TRP A 20 -23.45 -8.00 -5.02
N TYR A 21 -22.46 -8.88 -5.03
CA TYR A 21 -22.14 -9.74 -3.90
C TYR A 21 -21.30 -8.96 -2.91
N ILE A 22 -21.76 -8.88 -1.65
CA ILE A 22 -21.15 -8.04 -0.61
C ILE A 22 -20.55 -8.93 0.47
N TYR A 23 -19.26 -8.76 0.73
CA TYR A 23 -18.50 -9.48 1.74
C TYR A 23 -17.97 -8.53 2.80
N SER A 24 -17.97 -8.99 4.04
CA SER A 24 -17.50 -8.20 5.18
C SER A 24 -16.33 -8.91 5.87
N LEU A 25 -15.13 -8.35 5.72
CA LEU A 25 -13.94 -8.82 6.40
C LEU A 25 -13.80 -8.11 7.75
N THR A 26 -13.24 -8.80 8.74
CA THR A 26 -12.93 -8.14 10.01
C THR A 26 -11.78 -7.14 9.84
N GLY A 27 -11.96 -5.93 10.32
CA GLY A 27 -10.88 -4.92 10.40
C GLY A 27 -9.96 -5.08 11.61
N ASN A 28 -10.16 -6.13 12.41
CA ASN A 28 -9.29 -6.53 13.51
C ASN A 28 -8.93 -8.03 13.38
N PRO A 29 -8.16 -8.41 12.34
CA PRO A 29 -7.91 -9.81 12.04
C PRO A 29 -7.09 -10.54 13.12
N LEU A 30 -6.34 -9.81 13.95
CA LEU A 30 -5.56 -10.37 15.05
C LEU A 30 -6.33 -10.42 16.37
N ASN A 31 -7.57 -9.94 16.40
CA ASN A 31 -8.40 -9.85 17.61
C ASN A 31 -7.69 -9.17 18.80
N ASN A 32 -6.89 -8.13 18.52
CA ASN A 32 -6.03 -7.44 19.47
C ASN A 32 -6.42 -5.97 19.70
N ASN A 33 -7.70 -5.63 19.49
CA ASN A 33 -8.23 -4.27 19.63
C ASN A 33 -7.53 -3.23 18.73
N ARG A 34 -7.27 -3.59 17.46
CA ARG A 34 -6.78 -2.68 16.42
C ARG A 34 -7.91 -2.36 15.45
N TRP A 35 -7.79 -1.25 14.75
CA TRP A 35 -8.65 -0.93 13.62
C TRP A 35 -7.79 -0.70 12.37
N THR A 36 -8.38 -0.86 11.22
CA THR A 36 -7.70 -0.73 9.92
C THR A 36 -7.82 0.66 9.37
N ASP A 37 -6.72 1.17 8.84
CA ASP A 37 -6.61 2.48 8.21
C ASP A 37 -5.91 2.38 6.86
N PHE A 38 -6.22 3.30 5.97
CA PHE A 38 -5.60 3.46 4.66
C PHE A 38 -5.61 2.18 3.82
N PRO A 39 -6.78 1.63 3.45
CA PRO A 39 -6.86 0.46 2.60
C PRO A 39 -6.43 0.79 1.16
N ALA A 40 -5.70 -0.14 0.54
CA ALA A 40 -5.37 -0.13 -0.87
C ALA A 40 -5.66 -1.49 -1.49
N ILE A 41 -5.90 -1.53 -2.80
CA ILE A 41 -6.41 -2.71 -3.50
C ILE A 41 -5.66 -2.93 -4.82
N ALA A 42 -5.37 -4.19 -5.14
CA ALA A 42 -4.95 -4.62 -6.47
C ALA A 42 -5.50 -6.00 -6.81
N LEU A 43 -5.52 -6.30 -8.09
CA LEU A 43 -5.91 -7.59 -8.65
C LEU A 43 -4.68 -8.31 -9.18
N SER A 44 -4.63 -9.61 -8.97
CA SER A 44 -3.79 -10.55 -9.71
C SER A 44 -4.66 -11.36 -10.67
N GLU A 45 -4.06 -12.30 -11.36
CA GLU A 45 -4.77 -13.22 -12.27
C GLU A 45 -5.88 -14.02 -11.56
N THR A 46 -5.66 -14.42 -10.32
CA THR A 46 -6.54 -15.28 -9.53
C THR A 46 -7.05 -14.65 -8.25
N GLY A 47 -6.49 -13.53 -7.83
CA GLY A 47 -6.71 -12.98 -6.52
C GLY A 47 -6.99 -11.48 -6.47
N LEU A 48 -7.68 -11.10 -5.43
CA LEU A 48 -7.84 -9.72 -4.98
C LEU A 48 -7.01 -9.55 -3.70
N VAL A 49 -6.09 -8.59 -3.69
CA VAL A 49 -5.35 -8.22 -2.48
C VAL A 49 -5.82 -6.87 -1.96
N ILE A 50 -5.96 -6.81 -0.65
CA ILE A 50 -6.27 -5.57 0.08
C ILE A 50 -5.20 -5.41 1.15
N THR A 51 -4.60 -4.22 1.22
CA THR A 51 -3.66 -3.87 2.29
C THR A 51 -4.28 -2.84 3.22
N ALA A 52 -3.88 -2.82 4.48
CA ALA A 52 -4.19 -1.74 5.40
C ALA A 52 -3.16 -1.68 6.54
N ASN A 53 -3.14 -0.55 7.25
CA ASN A 53 -2.44 -0.41 8.52
C ASN A 53 -3.32 -0.88 9.67
N LEU A 54 -2.72 -1.48 10.68
CA LEU A 54 -3.36 -1.76 11.97
C LEU A 54 -2.99 -0.64 12.94
N ILE A 55 -4.00 0.01 13.50
CA ILE A 55 -3.83 1.20 14.33
C ILE A 55 -4.39 0.95 15.74
N ILE A 56 -3.64 1.36 16.75
CA ILE A 56 -4.06 1.38 18.16
C ILE A 56 -5.15 2.46 18.32
N PRO A 57 -6.31 2.14 18.89
CA PRO A 57 -7.36 3.13 19.12
C PRO A 57 -6.94 4.25 20.10
N ASN A 58 -7.53 5.42 19.94
CA ASN A 58 -7.40 6.57 20.83
C ASN A 58 -5.98 7.17 20.92
N VAL A 59 -5.11 6.86 19.97
CA VAL A 59 -3.83 7.54 19.76
C VAL A 59 -3.75 8.07 18.34
N SER A 60 -2.83 9.00 18.07
CA SER A 60 -2.65 9.49 16.69
C SER A 60 -2.22 8.33 15.78
N TRP A 61 -2.64 8.35 14.55
CA TRP A 61 -2.33 7.31 13.57
C TRP A 61 -0.81 7.17 13.30
N GLN A 62 -0.02 8.25 13.52
CA GLN A 62 1.44 8.19 13.42
C GLN A 62 2.05 7.34 14.53
N VAL A 63 1.58 7.53 15.77
CA VAL A 63 2.06 6.81 16.96
C VAL A 63 1.41 5.45 17.10
N GLY A 64 0.14 5.36 16.70
CA GLY A 64 -0.68 4.15 16.84
C GLY A 64 -0.42 3.04 15.84
N PHE A 65 0.49 3.22 14.89
CA PHE A 65 0.81 2.18 13.92
C PHE A 65 1.41 0.94 14.61
N ASP A 66 0.75 -0.21 14.43
CA ASP A 66 1.10 -1.49 15.06
C ASP A 66 1.32 -2.64 14.07
N GLY A 67 1.45 -2.32 12.81
CA GLY A 67 1.71 -3.28 11.73
C GLY A 67 0.84 -3.05 10.51
N SER A 68 1.18 -3.73 9.44
CA SER A 68 0.37 -3.79 8.23
C SER A 68 -0.22 -5.18 8.06
N VAL A 69 -1.31 -5.25 7.32
CA VAL A 69 -2.03 -6.48 7.00
C VAL A 69 -2.30 -6.55 5.51
N ILE A 70 -2.25 -7.76 4.97
CA ILE A 70 -2.68 -8.08 3.61
C ILE A 70 -3.79 -9.11 3.72
N TRP A 71 -4.94 -8.85 3.12
CA TRP A 71 -5.96 -9.86 2.82
C TRP A 71 -5.79 -10.28 1.37
N HIS A 72 -5.81 -11.58 1.14
CA HIS A 72 -5.85 -12.18 -0.19
C HIS A 72 -7.12 -13.01 -0.34
N LEU A 73 -7.91 -12.70 -1.35
CA LEU A 73 -9.19 -13.34 -1.66
C LEU A 73 -9.14 -13.92 -3.06
N ASN A 74 -9.74 -15.09 -3.25
CA ASN A 74 -9.92 -15.67 -4.58
C ASN A 74 -11.03 -14.92 -5.32
N THR A 75 -10.70 -14.36 -6.49
CA THR A 75 -11.67 -13.60 -7.30
C THR A 75 -12.78 -14.47 -7.88
N SER A 76 -12.49 -15.73 -8.25
CA SER A 76 -13.53 -16.62 -8.80
C SER A 76 -14.61 -16.94 -7.77
N GLU A 77 -14.26 -17.11 -6.49
CA GLU A 77 -15.23 -17.28 -5.40
C GLU A 77 -16.06 -16.01 -5.20
N GLY A 78 -15.43 -14.84 -5.27
CA GLY A 78 -16.11 -13.55 -5.14
C GLY A 78 -17.13 -13.29 -6.23
N PHE A 79 -16.77 -13.52 -7.47
CA PHE A 79 -17.69 -13.36 -8.62
C PHE A 79 -18.77 -14.44 -8.70
N ALA A 80 -18.54 -15.62 -8.11
CA ALA A 80 -19.55 -16.67 -8.04
C ALA A 80 -20.65 -16.41 -7.00
N GLY A 81 -20.47 -15.43 -6.10
CA GLY A 81 -21.43 -15.10 -5.04
C GLY A 81 -21.50 -16.14 -3.91
N GLY A 82 -20.52 -17.03 -3.84
CA GLY A 82 -20.39 -18.05 -2.80
C GLY A 82 -19.74 -17.55 -1.52
N ASN A 83 -19.25 -18.46 -0.69
CA ASN A 83 -18.44 -18.10 0.47
C ASN A 83 -17.04 -17.70 -0.01
N VAL A 84 -16.58 -16.54 0.43
CA VAL A 84 -15.21 -16.04 0.16
C VAL A 84 -14.38 -16.16 1.42
N ASN A 85 -13.28 -16.90 1.33
CA ASN A 85 -12.29 -16.99 2.39
C ASN A 85 -11.13 -16.04 2.10
N ALA A 86 -10.78 -15.21 3.07
CA ALA A 86 -9.62 -14.34 2.99
C ALA A 86 -8.45 -14.97 3.74
N THR A 87 -7.33 -15.19 3.07
CA THR A 87 -6.06 -15.46 3.73
C THR A 87 -5.49 -14.14 4.24
N VAL A 88 -5.00 -14.12 5.48
CA VAL A 88 -4.52 -12.91 6.14
C VAL A 88 -3.03 -13.04 6.45
N TYR A 89 -2.24 -12.08 5.95
CA TYR A 89 -0.81 -11.99 6.23
C TYR A 89 -0.54 -10.78 7.11
N THR A 90 0.22 -10.99 8.16
CA THR A 90 0.57 -9.99 9.17
C THR A 90 2.07 -10.08 9.50
N GLN A 91 2.55 -9.30 10.46
CA GLN A 91 3.96 -9.30 10.90
C GLN A 91 4.95 -8.90 9.78
N ILE A 92 4.51 -8.08 8.84
CA ILE A 92 5.31 -7.64 7.70
C ILE A 92 6.33 -6.63 8.19
N ALA A 93 7.60 -7.06 8.25
CA ALA A 93 8.69 -6.31 8.85
C ALA A 93 9.98 -6.41 8.04
N HIS A 94 10.83 -5.40 8.15
CA HIS A 94 12.20 -5.41 7.70
C HIS A 94 13.13 -5.11 8.88
N ASN A 95 14.13 -5.96 9.12
CA ASN A 95 15.05 -5.84 10.26
C ASN A 95 14.34 -5.63 11.61
N GLY A 96 13.27 -6.39 11.86
CA GLY A 96 12.52 -6.36 13.11
C GLY A 96 11.61 -5.13 13.30
N LYS A 97 11.49 -4.26 12.29
CA LYS A 97 10.59 -3.09 12.31
C LYS A 97 9.48 -3.26 11.29
N PHE A 98 8.23 -3.09 11.72
CA PHE A 98 7.07 -3.16 10.83
C PHE A 98 7.17 -2.13 9.70
N VAL A 99 6.77 -2.56 8.51
CA VAL A 99 6.64 -1.73 7.32
C VAL A 99 5.21 -1.24 7.22
N ARG A 100 5.00 0.06 6.97
CA ARG A 100 3.68 0.69 6.92
C ARG A 100 3.26 1.09 5.51
N ASN A 101 1.97 1.38 5.33
CA ASN A 101 1.43 1.93 4.09
C ASN A 101 1.81 1.09 2.87
N LEU A 102 1.57 -0.21 2.94
CA LEU A 102 1.83 -1.10 1.82
C LEU A 102 0.94 -0.70 0.64
N HIS A 103 1.55 -0.20 -0.44
CA HIS A 103 0.83 0.11 -1.66
C HIS A 103 0.98 -1.07 -2.64
N PRO A 104 -0.11 -1.77 -2.99
CA PRO A 104 -0.01 -2.91 -3.89
C PRO A 104 0.34 -2.45 -5.30
N VAL A 105 1.25 -3.18 -5.95
CA VAL A 105 1.62 -2.96 -7.34
C VAL A 105 0.51 -3.48 -8.23
N ARG A 106 -0.01 -2.64 -9.10
CA ARG A 106 -1.03 -3.00 -10.08
C ARG A 106 -0.37 -3.48 -11.36
N GLY A 107 -0.88 -4.54 -11.96
CA GLY A 107 -0.31 -5.07 -13.19
C GLY A 107 -0.92 -4.44 -14.43
N HIS A 108 -0.08 -4.15 -15.44
CA HIS A 108 -0.47 -4.19 -16.83
C HIS A 108 -0.20 -5.59 -17.41
N ASP A 109 0.85 -6.24 -16.89
CA ASP A 109 1.15 -7.64 -17.16
C ASP A 109 0.34 -8.55 -16.23
N ASN A 110 0.15 -9.80 -16.63
CA ASN A 110 -0.44 -10.80 -15.75
C ASN A 110 0.47 -10.96 -14.52
N ILE A 111 -0.06 -10.55 -13.37
CA ILE A 111 0.60 -10.79 -12.09
C ILE A 111 0.16 -12.18 -11.63
N SER A 112 1.08 -13.18 -11.76
CA SER A 112 0.79 -14.56 -11.40
C SER A 112 1.11 -14.83 -9.92
N ASP A 113 2.26 -15.40 -9.65
CA ASP A 113 2.56 -16.04 -8.36
C ASP A 113 3.24 -15.09 -7.36
N GLN A 114 3.70 -13.92 -7.81
CA GLN A 114 4.39 -12.94 -6.96
C GLN A 114 3.64 -11.62 -6.94
N LEU A 115 2.90 -11.42 -5.88
CA LEU A 115 2.23 -10.15 -5.60
C LEU A 115 3.20 -9.21 -4.90
N GLN A 116 3.39 -8.03 -5.44
CA GLN A 116 4.36 -7.07 -4.93
C GLN A 116 3.67 -5.84 -4.34
N PHE A 117 4.30 -5.27 -3.32
CA PHE A 117 3.84 -4.06 -2.64
C PHE A 117 5.04 -3.16 -2.41
N LEU A 118 4.79 -1.86 -2.45
CA LEU A 118 5.81 -0.87 -2.14
C LEU A 118 5.47 -0.12 -0.86
N SER A 119 6.50 0.27 -0.15
CA SER A 119 6.42 1.14 1.01
C SER A 119 7.69 1.98 1.11
N ASN A 120 7.67 3.01 1.97
CA ASN A 120 8.81 3.85 2.23
C ASN A 120 8.78 4.44 3.65
N ARG A 121 9.78 5.24 4.00
CA ARG A 121 9.88 5.99 5.25
C ARG A 121 9.14 7.33 5.12
N ASN A 122 7.83 7.28 5.02
CA ASN A 122 6.95 8.38 4.62
C ASN A 122 6.91 9.60 5.56
N PHE A 123 7.44 9.50 6.77
CA PHE A 123 7.50 10.61 7.75
C PHE A 123 8.90 11.19 7.93
N ASP A 124 9.91 10.59 7.33
CA ASP A 124 11.26 11.07 7.46
C ASP A 124 11.43 12.38 6.68
N LEU A 125 12.14 13.34 7.25
CA LEU A 125 12.48 14.60 6.57
C LEU A 125 13.35 14.35 5.34
N GLN A 126 14.19 13.32 5.40
CA GLN A 126 15.00 12.84 4.28
C GLN A 126 15.28 11.35 4.45
N ASN A 127 15.02 10.57 3.42
CA ASN A 127 15.34 9.14 3.36
C ASN A 127 15.54 8.71 1.89
N ASP A 128 16.15 7.54 1.69
CA ASP A 128 16.44 6.97 0.37
C ASP A 128 15.95 5.51 0.24
N THR A 129 15.32 4.98 1.28
CA THR A 129 14.91 3.58 1.34
C THR A 129 13.50 3.37 0.81
N ILE A 130 13.37 2.53 -0.21
CA ILE A 130 12.10 1.98 -0.68
C ILE A 130 12.03 0.51 -0.29
N PHE A 131 10.95 0.09 0.33
CA PHE A 131 10.72 -1.32 0.64
C PHE A 131 9.94 -1.97 -0.49
N LEU A 132 10.48 -3.05 -1.04
CA LEU A 132 9.79 -3.99 -1.91
C LEU A 132 9.35 -5.17 -1.07
N ILE A 133 8.04 -5.35 -0.94
CA ILE A 133 7.44 -6.47 -0.25
C ILE A 133 6.92 -7.44 -1.31
N THR A 134 7.24 -8.71 -1.18
CA THR A 134 6.79 -9.76 -2.10
C THR A 134 6.02 -10.81 -1.32
N LEU A 135 4.78 -11.04 -1.74
CA LEU A 135 3.97 -12.17 -1.34
C LEU A 135 4.09 -13.22 -2.45
N THR A 136 4.76 -14.32 -2.14
CA THR A 136 4.90 -15.45 -3.07
C THR A 136 3.93 -16.54 -2.68
N GLU A 137 3.03 -16.89 -3.59
CA GLU A 137 2.07 -17.97 -3.43
C GLU A 137 2.70 -19.29 -3.87
N GLY A 138 2.83 -20.22 -2.95
CA GLY A 138 3.35 -21.57 -3.22
C GLY A 138 2.29 -22.64 -2.96
N THR A 139 2.48 -23.80 -3.53
CA THR A 139 1.60 -24.96 -3.30
C THR A 139 1.72 -25.55 -1.89
N SER A 140 2.83 -25.30 -1.19
CA SER A 140 3.08 -25.79 0.18
C SER A 140 3.30 -24.66 1.19
N ASP A 141 3.91 -23.54 0.79
CA ASP A 141 4.26 -22.45 1.70
C ASP A 141 4.11 -21.10 1.01
N THR A 142 3.22 -20.27 1.54
CA THR A 142 3.13 -18.86 1.12
C THR A 142 4.01 -18.02 2.01
N THR A 143 4.88 -17.23 1.40
CA THR A 143 5.86 -16.40 2.12
C THR A 143 5.66 -14.93 1.82
N VAL A 144 5.88 -14.09 2.84
CA VAL A 144 5.96 -12.63 2.69
C VAL A 144 7.37 -12.19 3.06
N THR A 145 8.07 -11.59 2.11
CA THR A 145 9.40 -11.03 2.32
C THR A 145 9.39 -9.51 2.16
N ALA A 146 10.31 -8.83 2.84
CA ALA A 146 10.51 -7.39 2.71
C ALA A 146 11.98 -7.09 2.47
N GLN A 147 12.29 -6.48 1.32
CA GLN A 147 13.63 -6.07 0.92
C GLN A 147 13.72 -4.54 0.90
N ALA A 148 14.82 -4.00 1.40
CA ALA A 148 15.13 -2.58 1.29
C ALA A 148 15.96 -2.31 0.03
N LEU A 149 15.49 -1.39 -0.80
CA LEU A 149 16.17 -0.86 -1.97
C LEU A 149 16.59 0.57 -1.68
N ILE A 150 17.81 0.93 -2.03
CA ILE A 150 18.36 2.27 -1.79
C ILE A 150 18.30 3.07 -3.08
N SER A 151 17.68 4.23 -3.03
CA SER A 151 17.59 5.17 -4.14
C SER A 151 18.81 6.09 -4.18
N ASN A 152 19.24 6.44 -5.37
CA ASN A 152 20.27 7.46 -5.58
C ASN A 152 19.72 8.89 -5.37
N VAL A 153 18.41 9.06 -5.35
CA VAL A 153 17.74 10.33 -5.14
C VAL A 153 16.94 10.25 -3.84
N PRO A 154 17.26 11.05 -2.82
CA PRO A 154 16.50 11.05 -1.58
C PRO A 154 15.11 11.66 -1.77
N TYR A 155 14.17 11.23 -0.94
CA TYR A 155 12.84 11.79 -0.78
C TYR A 155 12.65 12.26 0.67
N GLY A 156 11.58 13.00 0.93
CA GLY A 156 11.25 13.41 2.30
C GLY A 156 9.79 13.82 2.42
N VAL A 157 9.31 13.97 3.67
CA VAL A 157 7.93 14.38 3.90
C VAL A 157 7.66 15.73 3.22
N PRO A 158 6.61 15.84 2.38
CA PRO A 158 6.31 17.07 1.66
C PRO A 158 5.77 18.15 2.60
N PRO A 159 6.05 19.44 2.34
CA PRO A 159 5.29 20.53 2.94
C PRO A 159 3.89 20.61 2.34
N ASN A 160 3.00 21.39 2.96
CA ASN A 160 1.74 21.72 2.32
C ASN A 160 1.95 22.40 0.96
N GLY A 161 1.11 22.08 -0.01
CA GLY A 161 1.16 22.67 -1.34
C GLY A 161 0.76 24.14 -1.30
N LYS A 162 1.53 25.01 -1.98
CA LYS A 162 1.21 26.43 -2.08
C LYS A 162 0.03 26.65 -3.03
N GLN A 163 -0.87 27.56 -2.65
CA GLN A 163 -1.94 28.06 -3.50
C GLN A 163 -1.63 29.50 -3.92
N GLY A 164 -2.05 29.91 -5.12
CA GLY A 164 -1.68 31.20 -5.69
C GLY A 164 -2.16 32.44 -4.90
N ASP A 165 -3.23 32.28 -4.13
CA ASP A 165 -3.83 33.31 -3.27
C ASP A 165 -3.50 33.15 -1.78
N THR A 166 -2.61 32.21 -1.47
CA THR A 166 -2.30 31.85 -0.08
C THR A 166 -1.26 32.81 0.51
N ASP A 167 -1.55 33.36 1.68
CA ASP A 167 -0.54 33.97 2.52
C ASP A 167 0.52 32.93 2.89
N THR A 168 1.72 33.07 2.31
CA THR A 168 2.81 32.10 2.47
C THR A 168 3.38 32.09 3.89
N THR A 169 2.98 33.02 4.76
CA THR A 169 3.38 33.06 6.17
C THR A 169 2.52 32.15 7.05
N ASP A 170 1.33 31.75 6.57
CA ASP A 170 0.42 30.87 7.30
C ASP A 170 0.49 29.42 6.75
N ALA A 171 1.27 28.60 7.41
CA ALA A 171 1.44 27.18 7.05
C ALA A 171 0.14 26.37 7.08
N THR A 172 -0.94 26.88 7.68
CA THR A 172 -2.24 26.19 7.75
C THR A 172 -3.10 26.39 6.52
N LYS A 173 -2.77 27.37 5.66
CA LYS A 173 -3.56 27.72 4.47
C LYS A 173 -3.16 27.02 3.19
N GLY A 174 -2.17 26.14 3.22
CA GLY A 174 -1.77 25.32 2.06
C GLY A 174 -2.69 24.13 1.83
N LEU A 175 -2.64 23.56 0.62
CA LEU A 175 -3.24 22.25 0.34
C LEU A 175 -2.49 21.17 1.11
N GLN A 176 -3.20 20.35 1.87
CA GLN A 176 -2.58 19.25 2.57
C GLN A 176 -2.07 18.20 1.57
N THR A 177 -0.78 17.95 1.60
CA THR A 177 -0.10 16.94 0.79
C THR A 177 0.07 15.61 1.53
N ASN A 178 -0.40 15.56 2.79
CA ASN A 178 -0.29 14.45 3.71
C ASN A 178 1.20 14.13 4.03
N ASP A 179 1.64 12.92 3.75
CA ASP A 179 3.02 12.45 3.95
C ASP A 179 3.63 11.92 2.64
N GLY A 180 4.87 11.43 2.69
CA GLY A 180 5.62 10.95 1.53
C GLY A 180 5.32 9.51 1.12
N ARG A 181 4.18 8.91 1.52
CA ARG A 181 3.86 7.50 1.20
C ARG A 181 3.77 7.24 -0.30
N VAL A 182 4.00 5.99 -0.70
CA VAL A 182 3.73 5.55 -2.07
C VAL A 182 2.23 5.65 -2.34
N LEU A 183 1.85 6.32 -3.42
CA LEU A 183 0.46 6.60 -3.80
C LEU A 183 0.03 5.87 -5.07
N GLY A 184 0.96 5.37 -5.85
CA GLY A 184 0.70 4.61 -7.05
C GLY A 184 1.89 3.76 -7.43
N ALA A 185 1.62 2.53 -7.86
CA ALA A 185 2.63 1.63 -8.40
C ALA A 185 2.00 0.75 -9.48
N ILE A 186 2.71 0.61 -10.59
CA ILE A 186 2.29 -0.22 -11.72
C ILE A 186 3.47 -1.05 -12.23
N GLN A 187 3.20 -2.31 -12.56
CA GLN A 187 4.17 -3.20 -13.18
C GLN A 187 3.89 -3.34 -14.67
N LYS A 188 4.94 -3.23 -15.47
CA LYS A 188 4.92 -3.50 -16.91
C LYS A 188 6.29 -3.97 -17.37
N ASP A 189 6.33 -5.02 -18.20
CA ASP A 189 7.54 -5.55 -18.83
C ASP A 189 8.68 -5.85 -17.81
N GLY A 190 8.32 -6.36 -16.62
CA GLY A 190 9.26 -6.67 -15.55
C GLY A 190 9.77 -5.46 -14.75
N TRP A 191 9.27 -4.25 -15.03
CA TRP A 191 9.57 -3.03 -14.30
C TRP A 191 8.40 -2.62 -13.41
N ILE A 192 8.72 -2.08 -12.23
CA ILE A 192 7.73 -1.34 -11.43
C ILE A 192 8.05 0.14 -11.55
N GLN A 193 7.03 0.91 -11.94
CA GLN A 193 7.02 2.37 -11.81
C GLN A 193 6.18 2.76 -10.62
N PHE A 194 6.63 3.74 -9.82
CA PHE A 194 5.87 4.20 -8.67
C PHE A 194 6.02 5.69 -8.45
N VAL A 195 5.05 6.25 -7.74
CA VAL A 195 5.03 7.67 -7.38
C VAL A 195 4.71 7.86 -5.91
N SER A 196 5.30 8.89 -5.33
CA SER A 196 4.95 9.43 -4.01
C SER A 196 5.03 10.96 -4.02
N THR A 197 4.47 11.59 -3.01
CA THR A 197 4.76 13.00 -2.74
C THR A 197 6.08 13.14 -2.01
N THR A 198 6.79 14.25 -2.24
CA THR A 198 8.08 14.53 -1.59
C THR A 198 8.30 16.03 -1.41
N ALA A 199 9.19 16.41 -0.50
CA ALA A 199 9.79 17.73 -0.49
C ALA A 199 10.79 17.84 -1.66
N HIS A 200 10.76 18.94 -2.40
CA HIS A 200 11.62 19.16 -3.56
C HIS A 200 12.26 20.55 -3.54
N GLY A 201 13.56 20.57 -3.87
CA GLY A 201 14.34 21.80 -4.00
C GLY A 201 14.70 22.45 -2.68
N ALA A 202 15.58 23.47 -2.74
CA ALA A 202 16.09 24.20 -1.57
C ALA A 202 15.01 24.89 -0.74
N ASN A 203 13.87 25.21 -1.36
CA ASN A 203 12.70 25.85 -0.71
C ASN A 203 11.69 24.85 -0.15
N ALA A 204 12.02 23.55 -0.15
CA ALA A 204 11.14 22.48 0.29
C ALA A 204 9.70 22.63 -0.26
N ASN A 205 9.54 22.75 -1.57
CA ASN A 205 8.22 22.75 -2.19
C ASN A 205 7.67 21.32 -2.23
N ALA A 206 6.36 21.18 -2.24
CA ALA A 206 5.72 19.89 -2.53
C ALA A 206 6.02 19.50 -3.98
N GLY A 207 6.46 18.28 -4.17
CA GLY A 207 6.81 17.71 -5.49
C GLY A 207 6.40 16.25 -5.59
N ILE A 208 6.69 15.66 -6.73
CA ILE A 208 6.47 14.25 -7.01
C ILE A 208 7.82 13.54 -7.05
N TYR A 209 7.94 12.47 -6.28
CA TYR A 209 9.01 11.49 -6.43
C TYR A 209 8.52 10.38 -7.37
N HIS A 210 9.27 10.13 -8.44
CA HIS A 210 8.99 9.08 -9.40
C HIS A 210 10.19 8.13 -9.44
N GLY A 211 9.96 6.86 -9.19
CA GLY A 211 11.01 5.85 -9.17
C GLY A 211 10.69 4.65 -10.05
N PHE A 212 11.74 3.92 -10.42
CA PHE A 212 11.66 2.70 -11.21
C PHE A 212 12.39 1.58 -10.49
N ILE A 213 11.80 0.38 -10.48
CA ILE A 213 12.47 -0.83 -10.03
C ILE A 213 12.57 -1.78 -11.21
N ALA A 214 13.80 -2.02 -11.66
CA ALA A 214 14.09 -3.00 -12.71
C ALA A 214 14.19 -4.39 -12.11
N ASN A 215 13.85 -5.41 -12.90
CA ASN A 215 13.92 -6.82 -12.50
C ASN A 215 13.21 -7.09 -11.17
N ALA A 216 12.06 -6.46 -10.99
CA ALA A 216 11.34 -6.45 -9.70
C ALA A 216 10.98 -7.85 -9.18
N GLN A 217 10.86 -8.84 -10.06
CA GLN A 217 10.58 -10.24 -9.70
C GLN A 217 11.84 -11.10 -9.55
N SER A 218 13.03 -10.53 -9.75
CA SER A 218 14.28 -11.24 -9.57
C SER A 218 14.77 -11.18 -8.12
N PRO A 219 15.75 -12.03 -7.72
CA PRO A 219 16.38 -11.94 -6.41
C PRO A 219 17.18 -10.65 -6.19
N ASP A 220 17.51 -9.91 -7.26
CA ASP A 220 18.32 -8.69 -7.21
C ASP A 220 17.64 -7.54 -7.98
N PRO A 221 16.51 -7.02 -7.48
CA PRO A 221 15.84 -5.88 -8.07
C PRO A 221 16.69 -4.60 -7.94
N LYS A 222 16.62 -3.72 -8.93
CA LYS A 222 17.40 -2.48 -8.98
C LYS A 222 16.49 -1.28 -8.98
N LEU A 223 16.64 -0.42 -7.99
CA LEU A 223 15.99 0.89 -7.92
C LEU A 223 16.83 1.93 -8.66
N THR A 224 16.19 2.67 -9.59
CA THR A 224 16.80 3.73 -10.39
C THR A 224 15.96 5.01 -10.37
#